data_84a767b4d55e0a31776f9e9f8c5663da
#
_entry.id   84a767b4d55e0a31776f9e9f8c5663da
#
_cell.length_a   1.000
_cell.length_b   1.000
_cell.length_c   1.000
_cell.angle_alpha   90.00
_cell.angle_beta   90.00
_cell.angle_gamma   90.00
#
_symmetry.space_group_name_H-M   'P 1'
#
loop_
_entity.id
_entity.type
_entity.pdbx_description
1 polymer ?
#
loop_
_entity_poly.entity_id
_entity_poly.type
_entity_poly.pdbx_seq_one_letter_code
_entity_poly.pdbx_strand_id
1 'polypeptide(L)'
;MKKITTIAFALAVVLNVNAQKQKGQEKHKNATELDLKKDIKVTSKGVVKKSKGMALAKVALEFKTISKNSVYIGKGQKTSKSSAYAILGGVSEATMQSIADEFAASFTKKLEALNIPVKDWNTITSSEKWEKVTSKQIDKIYQKQEEGLMEIFTANNGPHTKQVVGNMGIWGAYAKLGKDIGANPVTLDVVIDFANFNMSLKKSVSSTGYFDNKEYTTTYASNANVFPQISIETDNGGAGFNLLTTNMTVIGKYGEASIITLNKNVLFNGAYATSVDAYNGKMPTQMKKKISFGQGMSVGTFIIQANEAAYKKAVLDALDIYSDYIIEKIRLIRTK
;
A
#
# COMPACT_ATOMS: atom_id res chain seq x y z
N MET A 1 36.68 27.90 26.34
CA MET A 1 36.59 26.43 26.53
C MET A 1 35.22 25.97 26.09
N LYS A 2 35.13 25.21 25.00
CA LYS A 2 33.83 24.66 24.51
C LYS A 2 33.44 23.49 25.39
N LYS A 3 32.33 23.62 26.15
CA LYS A 3 31.76 22.50 26.90
C LYS A 3 31.07 21.53 25.94
N ILE A 4 31.56 20.31 25.86
CA ILE A 4 30.96 19.20 25.12
C ILE A 4 29.80 18.71 25.98
N THR A 5 28.59 18.89 25.51
CA THR A 5 27.38 18.35 26.15
C THR A 5 27.28 16.86 25.83
N THR A 6 27.59 16.01 26.80
CA THR A 6 27.41 14.55 26.67
C THR A 6 25.90 14.25 26.70
N ILE A 7 25.34 13.79 25.60
CA ILE A 7 23.97 13.31 25.56
C ILE A 7 23.97 11.84 26.00
N ALA A 8 23.57 11.59 27.24
CA ALA A 8 23.34 10.24 27.72
C ALA A 8 22.01 9.72 27.19
N PHE A 9 22.03 8.72 26.31
CA PHE A 9 20.84 8.03 25.85
C PHE A 9 20.53 6.86 26.79
N ALA A 10 19.52 7.01 27.63
CA ALA A 10 18.91 5.89 28.34
C ALA A 10 17.82 5.29 27.44
N LEU A 11 18.11 4.17 26.81
CA LEU A 11 17.18 3.41 26.00
C LEU A 11 16.36 2.48 26.92
N ALA A 12 15.26 2.98 27.49
CA ALA A 12 14.28 2.12 28.14
C ALA A 12 13.32 1.57 27.07
N VAL A 13 13.74 0.51 26.39
CA VAL A 13 12.84 -0.28 25.54
C VAL A 13 12.05 -1.19 26.48
N VAL A 14 10.90 -0.73 26.94
CA VAL A 14 9.92 -1.59 27.62
C VAL A 14 9.17 -2.36 26.53
N LEU A 15 9.73 -3.48 26.13
CA LEU A 15 9.03 -4.44 25.27
C LEU A 15 7.99 -5.17 26.14
N ASN A 16 6.78 -4.66 26.18
CA ASN A 16 5.63 -5.39 26.74
C ASN A 16 5.15 -6.47 25.74
N VAL A 17 6.05 -7.40 25.40
CA VAL A 17 5.77 -8.49 24.43
C VAL A 17 4.65 -9.41 24.93
N ASN A 18 4.55 -9.62 26.25
CA ASN A 18 3.52 -10.50 26.81
C ASN A 18 2.10 -9.89 26.82
N ALA A 19 1.98 -8.56 26.81
CA ALA A 19 0.70 -7.89 26.70
C ALA A 19 0.13 -7.90 25.28
N GLN A 20 0.97 -8.14 24.27
CA GLN A 20 0.55 -8.18 22.86
C GLN A 20 -0.11 -9.51 22.47
N LYS A 21 0.29 -10.64 23.09
CA LYS A 21 -0.27 -11.97 22.78
C LYS A 21 -1.77 -12.09 23.04
N GLN A 22 -2.33 -11.37 24.00
CA GLN A 22 -3.78 -11.44 24.32
C GLN A 22 -4.56 -10.18 23.92
N LYS A 23 -3.91 -9.01 23.85
CA LYS A 23 -4.59 -7.75 23.53
C LYS A 23 -4.52 -7.32 22.07
N GLY A 24 -3.72 -7.99 21.25
CA GLY A 24 -3.56 -7.69 19.82
C GLY A 24 -4.85 -7.90 19.01
N GLN A 25 -5.68 -8.85 19.40
CA GLN A 25 -6.96 -9.11 18.74
C GLN A 25 -8.06 -8.10 19.09
N GLU A 26 -7.96 -7.41 20.24
CA GLU A 26 -9.03 -6.51 20.71
C GLU A 26 -8.89 -5.05 20.25
N LYS A 27 -7.78 -4.66 19.61
CA LYS A 27 -7.49 -3.26 19.23
C LYS A 27 -7.45 -3.00 17.74
N HIS A 28 -8.07 -3.84 16.92
CA HIS A 28 -8.30 -3.48 15.52
C HIS A 28 -9.17 -2.21 15.46
N LYS A 29 -8.74 -1.25 14.63
CA LYS A 29 -9.64 -0.16 14.28
C LYS A 29 -10.84 -0.76 13.56
N ASN A 30 -12.02 -0.21 13.80
CA ASN A 30 -13.22 -0.64 13.08
C ASN A 30 -13.00 -0.55 11.58
N ALA A 31 -13.62 -1.49 10.85
CA ALA A 31 -13.62 -1.44 9.39
C ALA A 31 -14.10 -0.08 8.90
N THR A 32 -13.47 0.43 7.86
CA THR A 32 -13.80 1.74 7.30
C THR A 32 -14.95 1.60 6.32
N GLU A 33 -16.03 2.34 6.53
CA GLU A 33 -17.04 2.55 5.50
C GLU A 33 -16.61 3.66 4.54
N LEU A 34 -16.81 3.47 3.22
CA LEU A 34 -16.51 4.44 2.19
C LEU A 34 -17.75 5.24 1.78
N ASP A 35 -17.60 6.55 1.70
CA ASP A 35 -18.55 7.42 1.01
C ASP A 35 -18.19 7.49 -0.48
N LEU A 36 -19.03 6.93 -1.33
CA LEU A 36 -18.82 6.91 -2.80
C LEU A 36 -18.61 8.28 -3.43
N LYS A 37 -19.11 9.36 -2.83
CA LYS A 37 -18.93 10.71 -3.35
C LYS A 37 -17.62 11.36 -2.92
N LYS A 38 -17.22 11.14 -1.68
CA LYS A 38 -16.06 11.77 -1.06
C LYS A 38 -14.80 10.95 -1.19
N ASP A 39 -14.90 9.64 -0.94
CA ASP A 39 -13.76 8.75 -0.77
C ASP A 39 -13.35 8.07 -2.08
N ILE A 40 -14.22 8.07 -3.11
CA ILE A 40 -13.90 7.57 -4.45
C ILE A 40 -14.08 8.68 -5.48
N LYS A 41 -12.96 9.22 -5.96
CA LYS A 41 -12.92 10.28 -6.97
C LYS A 41 -12.85 9.73 -8.38
N VAL A 42 -13.36 10.52 -9.33
CA VAL A 42 -13.26 10.21 -10.76
C VAL A 42 -12.82 11.48 -11.48
N THR A 43 -11.68 11.41 -12.18
CA THR A 43 -11.13 12.57 -12.91
C THR A 43 -11.93 12.90 -14.17
N SER A 44 -12.39 11.87 -14.91
CA SER A 44 -13.22 12.01 -16.09
C SER A 44 -14.20 10.84 -16.16
N LYS A 45 -15.43 11.08 -16.53
CA LYS A 45 -16.47 10.05 -16.62
C LYS A 45 -16.68 9.54 -18.06
N GLY A 46 -16.14 10.25 -19.05
CA GLY A 46 -16.48 10.08 -20.45
C GLY A 46 -16.17 8.70 -21.01
N VAL A 47 -15.00 8.14 -20.67
CA VAL A 47 -14.59 6.83 -21.18
C VAL A 47 -15.43 5.72 -20.55
N VAL A 48 -15.60 5.72 -19.22
CA VAL A 48 -16.44 4.72 -18.51
C VAL A 48 -17.88 4.77 -19.00
N LYS A 49 -18.44 5.99 -19.16
CA LYS A 49 -19.83 6.16 -19.61
C LYS A 49 -20.06 5.60 -21.01
N LYS A 50 -19.10 5.77 -21.91
CA LYS A 50 -19.21 5.37 -23.33
C LYS A 50 -18.65 3.97 -23.62
N SER A 51 -18.04 3.31 -22.64
CA SER A 51 -17.43 2.00 -22.83
C SER A 51 -18.47 0.95 -23.20
N LYS A 52 -18.25 0.27 -24.33
CA LYS A 52 -19.08 -0.86 -24.80
C LYS A 52 -18.53 -2.21 -24.38
N GLY A 53 -17.29 -2.26 -23.90
CA GLY A 53 -16.60 -3.43 -23.38
C GLY A 53 -15.27 -3.03 -22.79
N MET A 54 -14.77 -3.84 -21.88
CA MET A 54 -13.51 -3.62 -21.18
C MET A 54 -12.55 -4.79 -21.37
N ALA A 55 -11.27 -4.55 -21.13
CA ALA A 55 -10.23 -5.57 -21.14
C ALA A 55 -9.30 -5.32 -19.96
N LEU A 56 -9.25 -6.22 -18.97
CA LEU A 56 -8.36 -6.09 -17.83
C LEU A 56 -6.90 -6.35 -18.27
N ALA A 57 -6.28 -5.32 -18.84
CA ALA A 57 -4.94 -5.42 -19.40
C ALA A 57 -3.83 -5.36 -18.34
N LYS A 58 -4.13 -4.87 -17.14
CA LYS A 58 -3.27 -4.96 -15.94
C LYS A 58 -4.14 -4.99 -14.71
N VAL A 59 -3.98 -6.00 -13.88
CA VAL A 59 -4.45 -6.03 -12.50
C VAL A 59 -3.24 -6.30 -11.63
N ALA A 60 -2.79 -5.30 -10.90
CA ALA A 60 -1.60 -5.36 -10.06
C ALA A 60 -2.00 -5.18 -8.60
N LEU A 61 -1.63 -6.15 -7.77
CA LEU A 61 -1.71 -6.07 -6.32
C LEU A 61 -0.31 -5.81 -5.76
N GLU A 62 -0.18 -4.74 -5.02
CA GLU A 62 1.06 -4.23 -4.45
C GLU A 62 1.07 -4.52 -2.97
N PHE A 63 1.61 -5.69 -2.59
CA PHE A 63 1.67 -6.13 -1.20
C PHE A 63 2.85 -5.49 -0.51
N LYS A 64 2.61 -4.78 0.58
CA LYS A 64 3.68 -4.46 1.52
C LYS A 64 4.08 -5.76 2.22
N THR A 65 5.34 -6.16 2.07
CA THR A 65 5.93 -7.29 2.80
C THR A 65 6.77 -6.81 3.98
N ILE A 66 7.17 -5.53 3.94
CA ILE A 66 7.69 -4.80 5.10
C ILE A 66 6.98 -3.45 5.16
N SER A 67 6.24 -3.24 6.22
CA SER A 67 5.59 -1.96 6.51
C SER A 67 6.41 -1.14 7.50
N LYS A 68 6.36 0.19 7.38
CA LYS A 68 7.07 1.12 8.25
C LYS A 68 6.14 2.24 8.65
N ASN A 69 6.21 2.64 9.91
CA ASN A 69 5.60 3.86 10.37
C ASN A 69 6.58 4.72 11.18
N SER A 70 6.35 6.02 11.21
CA SER A 70 7.22 6.97 11.89
C SER A 70 6.43 8.06 12.58
N VAL A 71 6.89 8.46 13.76
CA VAL A 71 6.38 9.61 14.48
C VAL A 71 7.48 10.64 14.67
N TYR A 72 7.10 11.90 14.68
CA TYR A 72 8.01 13.04 14.75
C TYR A 72 7.65 13.92 15.94
N ILE A 73 8.66 14.52 16.57
CA ILE A 73 8.51 15.55 17.57
C ILE A 73 9.51 16.68 17.32
N GLY A 74 9.05 17.94 17.42
CA GLY A 74 9.88 19.12 17.16
C GLY A 74 9.41 19.90 15.95
N LYS A 75 10.12 21.01 15.66
CA LYS A 75 9.84 21.89 14.52
C LYS A 75 11.15 22.23 13.78
N GLY A 76 11.07 22.33 12.46
CA GLY A 76 12.18 22.70 11.59
C GLY A 76 13.37 21.74 11.69
N GLN A 77 14.59 22.27 11.76
CA GLN A 77 15.83 21.47 11.80
C GLN A 77 16.05 20.70 13.13
N LYS A 78 15.25 20.93 14.17
CA LYS A 78 15.31 20.24 15.47
C LYS A 78 14.18 19.21 15.60
N THR A 79 14.07 18.31 14.65
CA THR A 79 13.08 17.23 14.69
C THR A 79 13.72 15.93 15.14
N SER A 80 13.09 15.24 16.07
CA SER A 80 13.43 13.84 16.39
C SER A 80 12.40 12.93 15.74
N LYS A 81 12.89 11.87 15.08
CA LYS A 81 12.06 10.86 14.39
C LYS A 81 12.22 9.52 15.10
N SER A 82 11.13 8.82 15.30
CA SER A 82 11.14 7.43 15.75
C SER A 82 10.37 6.58 14.73
N SER A 83 10.92 5.42 14.38
CA SER A 83 10.36 4.53 13.37
C SER A 83 10.22 3.11 13.91
N ALA A 84 9.15 2.44 13.51
CA ALA A 84 8.94 1.01 13.72
C ALA A 84 8.69 0.31 12.38
N TYR A 85 9.09 -0.95 12.32
CA TYR A 85 8.94 -1.80 11.14
C TYR A 85 8.12 -3.04 11.50
N ALA A 86 7.31 -3.50 10.56
CA ALA A 86 6.64 -4.79 10.61
C ALA A 86 7.01 -5.61 9.37
N ILE A 87 7.37 -6.87 9.57
CA ILE A 87 7.69 -7.83 8.51
C ILE A 87 6.54 -8.82 8.45
N LEU A 88 6.02 -9.10 7.25
CA LEU A 88 5.06 -10.15 7.01
C LEU A 88 5.79 -11.49 6.90
N GLY A 89 5.47 -12.43 7.79
CA GLY A 89 5.97 -13.79 7.76
C GLY A 89 4.85 -14.79 7.50
N GLY A 90 5.19 -15.96 6.94
CA GLY A 90 4.26 -17.07 6.77
C GLY A 90 3.33 -16.96 5.56
N VAL A 91 3.63 -16.09 4.59
CA VAL A 91 2.88 -15.97 3.33
C VAL A 91 3.84 -16.18 2.16
N SER A 92 3.50 -17.08 1.26
CA SER A 92 4.30 -17.39 0.07
C SER A 92 3.96 -16.48 -1.11
N GLU A 93 4.92 -16.30 -2.03
CA GLU A 93 4.69 -15.62 -3.31
C GLU A 93 3.58 -16.29 -4.13
N ALA A 94 3.48 -17.62 -4.07
CA ALA A 94 2.43 -18.38 -4.74
C ALA A 94 1.04 -17.99 -4.23
N THR A 95 0.89 -17.76 -2.93
CA THR A 95 -0.35 -17.29 -2.33
C THR A 95 -0.67 -15.87 -2.78
N MET A 96 0.30 -14.95 -2.81
CA MET A 96 0.10 -13.58 -3.30
C MET A 96 -0.29 -13.56 -4.78
N GLN A 97 0.33 -14.40 -5.61
CA GLN A 97 -0.05 -14.57 -7.02
C GLN A 97 -1.47 -15.10 -7.16
N SER A 98 -1.83 -16.13 -6.37
CA SER A 98 -3.20 -16.68 -6.38
C SER A 98 -4.25 -15.64 -5.99
N ILE A 99 -3.95 -14.75 -5.03
CA ILE A 99 -4.84 -13.64 -4.66
C ILE A 99 -5.05 -12.69 -5.85
N ALA A 100 -3.98 -12.36 -6.60
CA ALA A 100 -4.08 -11.48 -7.76
C ALA A 100 -4.95 -12.09 -8.87
N ASP A 101 -4.79 -13.38 -9.13
CA ASP A 101 -5.56 -14.09 -10.15
C ASP A 101 -7.03 -14.23 -9.77
N GLU A 102 -7.33 -14.60 -8.53
CA GLU A 102 -8.70 -14.73 -8.01
C GLU A 102 -9.42 -13.38 -7.96
N PHE A 103 -8.71 -12.32 -7.57
CA PHE A 103 -9.27 -10.98 -7.57
C PHE A 103 -9.63 -10.51 -8.98
N ALA A 104 -8.75 -10.71 -9.97
CA ALA A 104 -9.04 -10.36 -11.37
C ALA A 104 -10.26 -11.12 -11.90
N ALA A 105 -10.37 -12.41 -11.60
CA ALA A 105 -11.52 -13.22 -11.99
C ALA A 105 -12.82 -12.75 -11.34
N SER A 106 -12.80 -12.41 -10.04
CA SER A 106 -13.94 -11.86 -9.32
C SER A 106 -14.36 -10.50 -9.91
N PHE A 107 -13.39 -9.62 -10.12
CA PHE A 107 -13.65 -8.28 -10.67
C PHE A 107 -14.24 -8.34 -12.09
N THR A 108 -13.76 -9.28 -12.93
CA THR A 108 -14.34 -9.56 -14.25
C THR A 108 -15.82 -9.89 -14.15
N LYS A 109 -16.20 -10.83 -13.29
CA LYS A 109 -17.60 -11.22 -13.07
C LYS A 109 -18.47 -10.04 -12.62
N LYS A 110 -17.94 -9.20 -11.76
CA LYS A 110 -18.65 -7.99 -11.29
C LYS A 110 -18.87 -6.97 -12.42
N LEU A 111 -17.93 -6.78 -13.33
CA LEU A 111 -18.11 -5.95 -14.51
C LEU A 111 -19.16 -6.54 -15.46
N GLU A 112 -19.13 -7.83 -15.70
CA GLU A 112 -20.08 -8.54 -16.54
C GLU A 112 -21.51 -8.46 -15.98
N ALA A 113 -21.65 -8.50 -14.64
CA ALA A 113 -22.94 -8.29 -13.98
C ALA A 113 -23.53 -6.87 -14.20
N LEU A 114 -22.70 -5.88 -14.59
CA LEU A 114 -23.16 -4.57 -15.06
C LEU A 114 -23.46 -4.52 -16.56
N ASN A 115 -23.52 -5.67 -17.23
CA ASN A 115 -23.64 -5.77 -18.70
C ASN A 115 -22.50 -5.05 -19.44
N ILE A 116 -21.27 -5.16 -18.90
CA ILE A 116 -20.05 -4.70 -19.54
C ILE A 116 -19.27 -5.94 -19.98
N PRO A 117 -19.25 -6.31 -21.28
CA PRO A 117 -18.48 -7.44 -21.75
C PRO A 117 -17.00 -7.24 -21.45
N VAL A 118 -16.35 -8.28 -20.90
CA VAL A 118 -14.91 -8.25 -20.62
C VAL A 118 -14.18 -9.20 -21.56
N LYS A 119 -13.16 -8.68 -22.24
CA LYS A 119 -12.29 -9.50 -23.11
C LYS A 119 -11.44 -10.43 -22.25
N ASP A 120 -11.35 -11.68 -22.67
CA ASP A 120 -10.47 -12.67 -22.04
C ASP A 120 -8.98 -12.34 -22.24
N TRP A 121 -8.14 -12.95 -21.39
CA TRP A 121 -6.71 -12.71 -21.39
C TRP A 121 -6.04 -13.11 -22.70
N ASN A 122 -6.48 -14.20 -23.31
CA ASN A 122 -5.90 -14.67 -24.58
C ASN A 122 -6.17 -13.65 -25.71
N THR A 123 -7.35 -13.09 -25.77
CA THR A 123 -7.68 -12.00 -26.72
C THR A 123 -6.74 -10.80 -26.53
N ILE A 124 -6.42 -10.45 -25.28
CA ILE A 124 -5.52 -9.33 -24.98
C ILE A 124 -4.09 -9.64 -25.43
N THR A 125 -3.57 -10.82 -25.08
CA THR A 125 -2.18 -11.20 -25.31
C THR A 125 -1.89 -11.59 -26.75
N SER A 126 -2.90 -12.04 -27.50
CA SER A 126 -2.79 -12.35 -28.95
C SER A 126 -2.77 -11.11 -29.84
N SER A 127 -3.05 -9.91 -29.30
CA SER A 127 -2.99 -8.68 -30.05
C SER A 127 -1.55 -8.33 -30.43
N GLU A 128 -1.31 -7.98 -31.69
CA GLU A 128 0.00 -7.46 -32.16
C GLU A 128 0.44 -6.20 -31.39
N LYS A 129 -0.50 -5.50 -30.75
CA LYS A 129 -0.22 -4.27 -30.00
C LYS A 129 0.19 -4.57 -28.54
N TRP A 130 0.07 -5.84 -28.10
CA TRP A 130 0.44 -6.26 -26.75
C TRP A 130 1.94 -6.12 -26.47
N GLU A 131 2.80 -6.40 -27.43
CA GLU A 131 4.24 -6.21 -27.28
C GLU A 131 4.62 -4.78 -26.89
N LYS A 132 3.90 -3.76 -27.40
CA LYS A 132 4.13 -2.35 -27.04
C LYS A 132 3.77 -2.05 -25.59
N VAL A 133 2.88 -2.82 -24.98
CA VAL A 133 2.56 -2.73 -23.56
C VAL A 133 3.64 -3.42 -22.75
N THR A 134 4.02 -4.65 -23.11
CA THR A 134 5.03 -5.44 -22.39
C THR A 134 6.41 -4.81 -22.43
N SER A 135 6.77 -4.11 -23.52
CA SER A 135 8.04 -3.37 -23.63
C SER A 135 8.17 -2.21 -22.63
N LYS A 136 7.10 -1.85 -21.91
CA LYS A 136 7.09 -0.82 -20.85
C LYS A 136 7.06 -1.42 -19.44
N GLN A 137 7.37 -2.70 -19.33
CA GLN A 137 7.43 -3.39 -18.04
C GLN A 137 8.52 -2.77 -17.13
N ILE A 138 8.23 -2.76 -15.86
CA ILE A 138 9.14 -2.32 -14.78
C ILE A 138 9.27 -3.42 -13.73
N ASP A 139 10.20 -3.25 -12.80
CA ASP A 139 10.42 -4.20 -11.71
C ASP A 139 9.17 -4.41 -10.86
N LYS A 140 8.96 -5.65 -10.43
CA LYS A 140 7.87 -6.07 -9.54
C LYS A 140 8.22 -5.91 -8.05
N ILE A 141 9.44 -5.53 -7.74
CA ILE A 141 9.88 -5.24 -6.36
C ILE A 141 10.10 -3.75 -6.25
N TYR A 142 9.40 -3.12 -5.33
CA TYR A 142 9.51 -1.70 -5.08
C TYR A 142 9.88 -1.44 -3.62
N GLN A 143 10.95 -0.72 -3.44
CA GLN A 143 11.40 -0.29 -2.11
C GLN A 143 11.41 1.22 -2.03
N LYS A 144 10.70 1.77 -1.05
CA LYS A 144 10.72 3.18 -0.71
C LYS A 144 11.21 3.36 0.72
N GLN A 145 12.21 4.22 0.90
CA GLN A 145 12.88 4.42 2.20
C GLN A 145 11.92 4.72 3.35
N GLU A 146 10.82 5.41 3.06
CA GLU A 146 9.89 5.89 4.07
C GLU A 146 8.74 4.89 4.36
N GLU A 147 8.55 3.86 3.53
CA GLU A 147 7.34 3.04 3.55
C GLU A 147 7.56 1.54 3.69
N GLY A 148 8.79 1.07 3.49
CA GLY A 148 9.13 -0.33 3.60
C GLY A 148 9.40 -1.01 2.25
N LEU A 149 9.05 -2.28 2.13
CA LEU A 149 9.23 -3.11 0.93
C LEU A 149 7.87 -3.53 0.39
N MET A 150 7.67 -3.38 -0.91
CA MET A 150 6.50 -3.87 -1.63
C MET A 150 6.89 -4.86 -2.70
N GLU A 151 6.10 -5.90 -2.83
CA GLU A 151 6.17 -6.89 -3.88
C GLU A 151 4.88 -6.86 -4.70
N ILE A 152 5.02 -6.88 -6.03
CA ILE A 152 3.91 -6.64 -6.93
C ILE A 152 3.59 -7.91 -7.68
N PHE A 153 2.36 -8.37 -7.55
CA PHE A 153 1.82 -9.53 -8.24
C PHE A 153 0.75 -9.08 -9.22
N THR A 154 0.93 -9.48 -10.46
CA THR A 154 -0.01 -9.15 -11.55
C THR A 154 -0.80 -10.37 -11.94
N ALA A 155 -2.10 -10.22 -12.11
CA ALA A 155 -2.94 -11.33 -12.57
C ALA A 155 -2.42 -11.92 -13.89
N ASN A 156 -2.52 -13.24 -14.01
CA ASN A 156 -2.00 -14.03 -15.13
C ASN A 156 -0.50 -13.85 -15.37
N ASN A 157 0.28 -13.49 -14.34
CA ASN A 157 1.70 -13.12 -14.46
C ASN A 157 1.95 -12.04 -15.54
N GLY A 158 0.97 -11.19 -15.80
CA GLY A 158 1.06 -10.12 -16.77
C GLY A 158 2.17 -9.10 -16.46
N PRO A 159 2.43 -8.15 -17.37
CA PRO A 159 3.46 -7.14 -17.17
C PRO A 159 3.03 -6.14 -16.11
N HIS A 160 3.96 -5.81 -15.21
CA HIS A 160 3.82 -4.64 -14.37
C HIS A 160 4.36 -3.41 -15.12
N THR A 161 3.51 -2.44 -15.38
CA THR A 161 3.86 -1.19 -16.05
C THR A 161 3.65 -0.02 -15.09
N LYS A 162 4.43 1.05 -15.26
CA LYS A 162 4.25 2.27 -14.47
C LYS A 162 2.81 2.76 -14.55
N GLN A 163 2.28 3.21 -13.42
CA GLN A 163 1.11 4.09 -13.45
C GLN A 163 1.52 5.40 -14.09
N VAL A 164 0.82 5.80 -15.12
CA VAL A 164 1.13 7.07 -15.81
C VAL A 164 0.08 8.10 -15.42
N VAL A 165 0.52 9.05 -14.62
CA VAL A 165 -0.22 10.29 -14.37
C VAL A 165 0.16 11.25 -15.48
N GLY A 166 -0.76 11.46 -16.45
CA GLY A 166 -0.54 12.39 -17.56
C GLY A 166 -0.35 11.73 -18.94
N ASN A 167 -0.38 12.54 -19.99
CA ASN A 167 -0.39 12.15 -21.41
C ASN A 167 0.89 11.46 -21.94
N MET A 168 1.67 10.76 -21.14
CA MET A 168 2.97 10.24 -21.55
C MET A 168 2.93 8.75 -21.92
N GLY A 169 3.16 8.49 -23.18
CA GLY A 169 3.72 7.25 -23.77
C GLY A 169 3.00 5.93 -23.54
N ILE A 170 2.72 5.53 -22.31
CA ILE A 170 2.12 4.21 -22.04
C ILE A 170 0.63 4.15 -22.34
N TRP A 171 -0.11 5.23 -22.14
CA TRP A 171 -1.54 5.27 -22.49
C TRP A 171 -1.73 5.14 -24.00
N GLY A 172 -0.77 5.64 -24.79
CA GLY A 172 -0.75 5.43 -26.23
C GLY A 172 -0.60 3.95 -26.61
N ALA A 173 0.17 3.15 -25.87
CA ALA A 173 0.28 1.72 -26.08
C ALA A 173 -1.05 1.00 -25.76
N TYR A 174 -1.65 1.32 -24.61
CA TYR A 174 -2.96 0.77 -24.24
C TYR A 174 -4.08 1.24 -25.18
N ALA A 175 -4.07 2.49 -25.62
CA ALA A 175 -5.06 2.97 -26.59
C ALA A 175 -4.99 2.22 -27.93
N LYS A 176 -3.77 1.91 -28.40
CA LYS A 176 -3.56 1.08 -29.60
C LYS A 176 -4.04 -0.35 -29.40
N LEU A 177 -3.74 -0.94 -28.23
CA LEU A 177 -4.27 -2.25 -27.84
C LEU A 177 -5.80 -2.24 -27.85
N GLY A 178 -6.42 -1.24 -27.20
CA GLY A 178 -7.87 -1.12 -27.14
C GLY A 178 -8.57 -1.00 -28.51
N LYS A 179 -7.93 -0.30 -29.47
CA LYS A 179 -8.44 -0.24 -30.85
C LYS A 179 -8.39 -1.61 -31.52
N ASP A 180 -7.32 -2.35 -31.31
CA ASP A 180 -7.08 -3.65 -31.93
C ASP A 180 -8.07 -4.70 -31.41
N ILE A 181 -8.26 -4.79 -30.09
CA ILE A 181 -9.16 -5.76 -29.47
C ILE A 181 -10.63 -5.32 -29.38
N GLY A 182 -10.94 -4.11 -29.80
CA GLY A 182 -12.31 -3.57 -29.80
C GLY A 182 -12.90 -3.36 -28.40
N ALA A 183 -12.08 -3.08 -27.38
CA ALA A 183 -12.50 -2.86 -26.00
C ALA A 183 -11.63 -1.81 -25.31
N ASN A 184 -12.11 -1.19 -24.24
CA ASN A 184 -11.35 -0.24 -23.45
C ASN A 184 -10.39 -0.98 -22.51
N PRO A 185 -9.07 -0.83 -22.66
CA PRO A 185 -8.13 -1.40 -21.69
C PRO A 185 -8.32 -0.79 -20.32
N VAL A 186 -8.22 -1.64 -19.32
CA VAL A 186 -8.31 -1.30 -17.90
C VAL A 186 -7.01 -1.66 -17.23
N THR A 187 -6.47 -0.72 -16.46
CA THR A 187 -5.43 -1.01 -15.48
C THR A 187 -5.99 -0.78 -14.09
N LEU A 188 -5.74 -1.72 -13.21
CA LEU A 188 -6.16 -1.69 -11.81
C LEU A 188 -4.92 -1.93 -10.95
N ASP A 189 -4.62 -0.97 -10.10
CA ASP A 189 -3.52 -1.03 -9.14
C ASP A 189 -4.10 -0.90 -7.73
N VAL A 190 -3.75 -1.81 -6.82
CA VAL A 190 -4.26 -1.83 -5.44
C VAL A 190 -3.11 -2.03 -4.48
N VAL A 191 -2.90 -1.07 -3.59
CA VAL A 191 -1.87 -1.14 -2.54
C VAL A 191 -2.47 -1.78 -1.30
N ILE A 192 -1.85 -2.85 -0.82
CA ILE A 192 -2.30 -3.65 0.31
C ILE A 192 -1.25 -3.57 1.42
N ASP A 193 -1.64 -3.11 2.60
CA ASP A 193 -0.83 -3.19 3.82
C ASP A 193 -1.41 -4.25 4.76
N PHE A 194 -0.54 -4.88 5.53
CA PHE A 194 -0.86 -5.95 6.45
C PHE A 194 -0.75 -5.53 7.92
N ALA A 195 -0.20 -4.33 8.19
CA ALA A 195 0.10 -3.86 9.54
C ALA A 195 -0.49 -2.49 9.82
N ASN A 196 -1.01 -2.33 11.02
CA ASN A 196 -1.39 -1.04 11.57
C ASN A 196 -0.51 -0.71 12.78
N PHE A 197 -0.11 0.54 12.89
CA PHE A 197 0.80 1.00 13.93
C PHE A 197 0.12 2.02 14.84
N ASN A 198 0.33 1.84 16.15
CA ASN A 198 0.07 2.88 17.14
C ASN A 198 1.40 3.29 17.75
N MET A 199 1.90 4.47 17.40
CA MET A 199 3.20 4.96 17.82
C MET A 199 3.07 6.25 18.61
N SER A 200 3.94 6.42 19.60
CA SER A 200 4.08 7.67 20.34
C SER A 200 5.55 8.01 20.58
N LEU A 201 5.87 9.29 20.59
CA LEU A 201 7.18 9.82 20.92
C LEU A 201 6.98 10.93 21.97
N LYS A 202 7.56 10.74 23.16
CA LYS A 202 7.48 11.72 24.24
C LYS A 202 8.86 12.34 24.46
N LYS A 203 8.90 13.64 24.62
CA LYS A 203 10.08 14.40 25.02
C LYS A 203 9.92 14.80 26.49
N SER A 204 10.92 14.49 27.29
CA SER A 204 11.04 14.97 28.67
C SER A 204 12.30 15.80 28.81
N VAL A 205 12.18 16.92 29.51
CA VAL A 205 13.33 17.77 29.83
C VAL A 205 13.45 17.81 31.34
N SER A 206 14.57 17.36 31.86
CA SER A 206 14.92 17.49 33.28
C SER A 206 16.05 18.49 33.43
N SER A 207 16.07 19.20 34.55
CA SER A 207 17.18 20.08 34.90
C SER A 207 17.77 19.63 36.23
N THR A 208 19.09 19.55 36.28
CA THR A 208 19.86 19.31 37.49
C THR A 208 20.79 20.51 37.76
N GLY A 209 21.02 20.85 39.01
CA GLY A 209 21.87 21.97 39.40
C GLY A 209 21.07 23.10 40.07
N TYR A 210 21.76 23.92 40.86
CA TYR A 210 21.23 25.06 41.56
C TYR A 210 21.70 26.37 40.91
N PHE A 211 20.81 27.35 40.81
CA PHE A 211 21.07 28.69 40.29
C PHE A 211 21.70 28.72 38.88
N ASP A 212 22.79 29.41 38.66
CA ASP A 212 23.37 29.69 37.32
C ASP A 212 24.06 28.47 36.66
N ASN A 213 24.13 27.32 37.33
CA ASN A 213 24.74 26.08 36.83
C ASN A 213 23.70 24.99 36.52
N LYS A 214 22.55 25.36 35.99
CA LYS A 214 21.53 24.37 35.55
C LYS A 214 21.97 23.64 34.31
N GLU A 215 22.08 22.31 34.43
CA GLU A 215 22.23 21.41 33.31
C GLU A 215 20.87 20.87 32.89
N TYR A 216 20.57 20.97 31.58
CA TYR A 216 19.33 20.46 31.00
C TYR A 216 19.58 19.16 30.26
N THR A 217 18.93 18.11 30.69
CA THR A 217 18.93 16.81 29.99
C THR A 217 17.62 16.62 29.25
N THR A 218 17.70 16.40 27.95
CA THR A 218 16.56 16.04 27.14
C THR A 218 16.55 14.54 26.87
N THR A 219 15.48 13.87 27.27
CA THR A 219 15.25 12.45 27.00
C THR A 219 14.07 12.27 26.04
N TYR A 220 14.18 11.29 25.19
CA TYR A 220 13.09 10.88 24.28
C TYR A 220 12.69 9.45 24.61
N ALA A 221 11.40 9.24 24.90
CA ALA A 221 10.82 7.92 25.06
C ALA A 221 9.88 7.65 23.89
N SER A 222 10.10 6.55 23.20
CA SER A 222 9.24 6.12 22.09
C SER A 222 8.60 4.78 22.40
N ASN A 223 7.34 4.65 21.97
CA ASN A 223 6.57 3.42 22.09
C ASN A 223 5.93 3.11 20.73
N ALA A 224 5.93 1.83 20.37
CA ALA A 224 5.28 1.32 19.17
C ALA A 224 4.51 0.05 19.50
N ASN A 225 3.23 0.04 19.13
CA ASN A 225 2.42 -1.17 19.09
C ASN A 225 2.07 -1.44 17.63
N VAL A 226 2.27 -2.68 17.19
CA VAL A 226 1.98 -3.14 15.85
C VAL A 226 0.83 -4.13 15.91
N PHE A 227 -0.15 -3.95 15.04
CA PHE A 227 -1.35 -4.78 14.99
C PHE A 227 -1.51 -5.39 13.60
N PRO A 228 -1.81 -6.70 13.50
CA PRO A 228 -2.16 -7.32 12.23
C PRO A 228 -3.54 -6.82 11.77
N GLN A 229 -3.56 -6.05 10.72
CA GLN A 229 -4.80 -5.54 10.12
C GLN A 229 -4.60 -5.27 8.63
N ILE A 230 -5.44 -5.86 7.80
CA ILE A 230 -5.42 -5.59 6.36
C ILE A 230 -5.96 -4.19 6.10
N SER A 231 -5.27 -3.44 5.27
CA SER A 231 -5.76 -2.17 4.74
C SER A 231 -5.50 -2.04 3.24
N ILE A 232 -6.40 -1.35 2.55
CA ILE A 232 -6.16 -0.86 1.19
C ILE A 232 -5.77 0.61 1.31
N GLU A 233 -4.55 0.90 0.88
CA GLU A 233 -3.96 2.22 0.99
C GLU A 233 -4.30 3.09 -0.22
N THR A 234 -4.56 4.38 0.00
CA THR A 234 -4.83 5.33 -1.09
C THR A 234 -3.60 5.59 -1.92
N ASP A 235 -2.50 5.82 -1.23
CA ASP A 235 -1.22 6.24 -1.76
C ASP A 235 -0.15 5.77 -0.78
N ASN A 236 0.98 5.44 -1.29
CA ASN A 236 2.13 5.09 -0.47
C ASN A 236 2.99 6.31 -0.06
N GLY A 237 2.38 7.53 -0.03
CA GLY A 237 2.97 8.72 0.59
C GLY A 237 4.10 9.40 -0.19
N GLY A 238 4.31 9.10 -1.48
CA GLY A 238 5.40 9.65 -2.25
C GLY A 238 5.08 10.91 -3.03
N ALA A 239 5.78 11.99 -2.75
CA ALA A 239 5.83 13.11 -3.69
C ALA A 239 6.71 12.74 -4.90
N GLY A 240 6.11 12.62 -6.10
CA GLY A 240 6.87 12.41 -7.34
C GLY A 240 6.17 11.51 -8.37
N PHE A 241 6.78 11.37 -9.54
CA PHE A 241 6.25 10.66 -10.72
C PHE A 241 6.14 9.12 -10.59
N ASN A 242 6.45 8.55 -9.43
CA ASN A 242 6.40 7.11 -9.15
C ASN A 242 5.36 6.78 -8.06
N LEU A 243 4.27 7.54 -8.00
CA LEU A 243 3.17 7.27 -7.07
C LEU A 243 2.51 5.96 -7.45
N LEU A 244 2.59 4.98 -6.54
CA LEU A 244 1.72 3.83 -6.57
C LEU A 244 0.46 4.24 -5.81
N THR A 245 -0.64 4.36 -6.50
CA THR A 245 -1.93 4.76 -5.91
C THR A 245 -2.96 3.70 -6.21
N THR A 246 -3.80 3.41 -5.24
CA THR A 246 -4.95 2.53 -5.50
C THR A 246 -5.92 3.22 -6.44
N ASN A 247 -5.95 2.75 -7.68
CA ASN A 247 -6.83 3.28 -8.71
C ASN A 247 -7.20 2.25 -9.77
N MET A 248 -8.30 2.55 -10.46
CA MET A 248 -8.68 1.92 -11.72
C MET A 248 -8.63 2.96 -12.83
N THR A 249 -7.93 2.68 -13.90
CA THR A 249 -7.87 3.54 -15.10
C THR A 249 -8.50 2.83 -16.28
N VAL A 250 -9.52 3.44 -16.88
CA VAL A 250 -10.16 2.98 -18.12
C VAL A 250 -9.67 3.86 -19.26
N ILE A 251 -9.04 3.26 -20.27
CA ILE A 251 -8.34 3.98 -21.33
C ILE A 251 -9.17 3.96 -22.61
N GLY A 252 -9.40 5.12 -23.17
CA GLY A 252 -10.14 5.32 -24.41
C GLY A 252 -9.27 5.14 -25.65
N LYS A 253 -9.92 5.07 -26.79
CA LYS A 253 -9.26 4.79 -28.08
C LYS A 253 -8.27 5.85 -28.56
N TYR A 254 -8.35 7.07 -28.04
CA TYR A 254 -7.45 8.18 -28.39
C TYR A 254 -6.45 8.50 -27.28
N GLY A 255 -6.41 7.69 -26.22
CA GLY A 255 -5.55 7.89 -25.08
C GLY A 255 -6.16 8.76 -23.97
N GLU A 256 -7.42 9.16 -24.11
CA GLU A 256 -8.18 9.74 -23.00
C GLU A 256 -8.40 8.68 -21.92
N ALA A 257 -8.55 9.09 -20.67
CA ALA A 257 -8.74 8.16 -19.57
C ALA A 257 -9.80 8.63 -18.57
N SER A 258 -10.51 7.66 -18.02
CA SER A 258 -11.28 7.82 -16.78
C SER A 258 -10.49 7.15 -15.66
N ILE A 259 -10.09 7.92 -14.63
CA ILE A 259 -9.36 7.40 -13.49
C ILE A 259 -10.29 7.44 -12.27
N ILE A 260 -10.51 6.30 -11.66
CA ILE A 260 -11.27 6.12 -10.43
C ILE A 260 -10.25 5.87 -9.33
N THR A 261 -10.11 6.81 -8.40
CA THR A 261 -9.07 6.78 -7.36
C THR A 261 -9.71 6.69 -5.98
N LEU A 262 -9.14 5.83 -5.14
CA LEU A 262 -9.42 5.80 -3.71
C LEU A 262 -8.74 7.00 -3.02
N ASN A 263 -9.45 7.71 -2.17
CA ASN A 263 -8.96 8.91 -1.50
C ASN A 263 -8.82 8.78 0.02
N LYS A 264 -9.16 7.62 0.55
CA LYS A 264 -9.11 7.35 1.99
C LYS A 264 -8.69 5.90 2.18
N ASN A 265 -7.70 5.69 3.04
CA ASN A 265 -7.29 4.34 3.41
C ASN A 265 -8.45 3.57 4.02
N VAL A 266 -8.61 2.32 3.64
CA VAL A 266 -9.70 1.46 4.07
C VAL A 266 -9.13 0.34 4.93
N LEU A 267 -9.61 0.28 6.16
CA LEU A 267 -9.24 -0.74 7.12
C LEU A 267 -10.29 -1.86 7.09
N PHE A 268 -9.84 -3.09 7.13
CA PHE A 268 -10.71 -4.26 7.15
C PHE A 268 -10.49 -5.06 8.43
N ASN A 269 -11.57 -5.61 8.96
CA ASN A 269 -11.50 -6.55 10.07
C ASN A 269 -11.30 -7.97 9.51
N GLY A 270 -10.27 -8.64 10.00
CA GLY A 270 -10.00 -10.02 9.63
C GLY A 270 -8.80 -10.51 10.41
N ALA A 271 -9.00 -11.56 11.21
CA ALA A 271 -7.92 -12.21 11.95
C ALA A 271 -7.14 -13.11 10.98
N TYR A 272 -5.89 -12.80 10.74
CA TYR A 272 -5.02 -13.61 9.89
C TYR A 272 -3.70 -13.99 10.59
N ALA A 273 -3.31 -13.27 11.63
CA ALA A 273 -2.03 -13.49 12.30
C ALA A 273 -2.13 -14.52 13.42
N THR A 274 -1.12 -15.36 13.53
CA THR A 274 -0.93 -16.30 14.64
C THR A 274 -0.13 -15.70 15.78
N SER A 275 0.82 -14.80 15.46
CA SER A 275 1.60 -14.06 16.46
C SER A 275 2.11 -12.73 15.92
N VAL A 276 2.49 -11.84 16.86
CA VAL A 276 3.24 -10.62 16.61
C VAL A 276 4.40 -10.63 17.58
N ASP A 277 5.61 -10.79 17.08
CA ASP A 277 6.80 -10.97 17.90
C ASP A 277 7.85 -9.90 17.57
N ALA A 278 8.74 -9.61 18.53
CA ALA A 278 9.91 -8.79 18.25
C ALA A 278 10.85 -9.55 17.29
N TYR A 279 11.35 -8.85 16.28
CA TYR A 279 12.23 -9.43 15.27
C TYR A 279 13.66 -8.94 15.45
N ASN A 280 14.56 -9.87 15.80
CA ASN A 280 15.98 -9.62 15.99
C ASN A 280 16.83 -10.16 14.82
N GLY A 281 16.19 -10.65 13.76
CA GLY A 281 16.85 -11.17 12.56
C GLY A 281 17.48 -10.08 11.69
N LYS A 282 18.16 -10.52 10.64
CA LYS A 282 18.75 -9.59 9.64
C LYS A 282 17.63 -9.04 8.76
N MET A 283 17.56 -7.72 8.64
CA MET A 283 16.71 -7.08 7.64
C MET A 283 17.05 -7.58 6.23
N PRO A 284 16.07 -7.77 5.36
CA PRO A 284 16.29 -8.17 3.96
C PRO A 284 17.34 -7.30 3.28
N THR A 285 18.16 -7.91 2.43
CA THR A 285 19.31 -7.23 1.79
C THR A 285 18.88 -6.02 0.97
N GLN A 286 17.69 -6.08 0.37
CA GLN A 286 17.08 -4.99 -0.38
C GLN A 286 16.85 -3.74 0.49
N MET A 287 16.50 -3.94 1.78
CA MET A 287 16.30 -2.84 2.74
C MET A 287 17.63 -2.23 3.21
N LYS A 288 18.70 -3.03 3.32
CA LYS A 288 20.00 -2.58 3.86
C LYS A 288 20.67 -1.49 3.02
N LYS A 289 20.49 -1.49 1.70
CA LYS A 289 21.16 -0.56 0.80
C LYS A 289 20.59 0.87 0.82
N LYS A 290 19.40 1.07 1.41
CA LYS A 290 18.68 2.35 1.34
C LYS A 290 18.26 2.93 2.69
N ILE A 291 18.41 2.18 3.77
CA ILE A 291 18.20 2.73 5.12
C ILE A 291 19.53 3.39 5.55
N SER A 292 19.73 4.64 5.18
CA SER A 292 20.64 5.48 5.93
C SER A 292 19.98 5.71 7.29
N PHE A 293 20.60 5.18 8.34
CA PHE A 293 20.25 5.53 9.73
C PHE A 293 20.60 7.02 9.95
N GLY A 294 19.88 7.92 9.27
CA GLY A 294 19.89 9.33 9.62
C GLY A 294 19.39 9.44 11.06
N GLN A 295 19.80 10.45 11.77
CA GLN A 295 19.62 10.76 13.20
C GLN A 295 18.19 10.49 13.76
N GLY A 296 17.71 9.26 13.70
CA GLY A 296 16.41 8.82 14.17
C GLY A 296 16.54 7.58 15.06
N MET A 297 15.72 7.50 16.10
CA MET A 297 15.63 6.30 16.93
C MET A 297 14.75 5.26 16.22
N SER A 298 15.24 4.02 16.09
CA SER A 298 14.39 2.88 15.76
C SER A 298 13.77 2.33 17.03
N VAL A 299 12.45 2.19 17.07
CA VAL A 299 11.73 1.65 18.25
C VAL A 299 11.72 0.13 18.24
N GLY A 300 11.99 -0.47 17.10
CA GLY A 300 12.06 -1.92 16.94
C GLY A 300 11.52 -2.40 15.61
N THR A 301 11.82 -3.64 15.34
CA THR A 301 11.29 -4.40 14.22
C THR A 301 10.43 -5.53 14.78
N PHE A 302 9.28 -5.73 14.19
CA PHE A 302 8.32 -6.76 14.55
C PHE A 302 8.13 -7.71 13.38
N ILE A 303 7.81 -8.96 13.67
CA ILE A 303 7.35 -9.92 12.68
C ILE A 303 5.90 -10.28 13.00
N ILE A 304 5.03 -10.19 11.99
CA ILE A 304 3.66 -10.67 12.04
C ILE A 304 3.65 -12.01 11.34
N GLN A 305 3.50 -13.09 12.11
CA GLN A 305 3.35 -14.43 11.53
C GLN A 305 1.90 -14.64 11.13
N ALA A 306 1.69 -14.84 9.85
CA ALA A 306 0.38 -15.10 9.29
C ALA A 306 0.06 -16.60 9.26
N ASN A 307 -1.19 -16.95 9.48
CA ASN A 307 -1.74 -18.16 8.91
C ASN A 307 -2.04 -17.87 7.44
N GLU A 308 -1.39 -18.56 6.53
CA GLU A 308 -1.42 -18.25 5.10
C GLU A 308 -2.83 -18.30 4.51
N ALA A 309 -3.63 -19.31 4.86
CA ALA A 309 -5.00 -19.44 4.38
C ALA A 309 -5.90 -18.32 4.93
N ALA A 310 -5.75 -17.97 6.22
CA ALA A 310 -6.48 -16.87 6.83
C ALA A 310 -6.08 -15.53 6.24
N TYR A 311 -4.78 -15.31 5.94
CA TYR A 311 -4.29 -14.12 5.25
C TYR A 311 -4.91 -13.98 3.86
N LYS A 312 -4.84 -15.05 3.05
CA LYS A 312 -5.47 -15.08 1.73
C LYS A 312 -6.94 -14.70 1.80
N LYS A 313 -7.69 -15.33 2.71
CA LYS A 313 -9.11 -15.04 2.91
C LYS A 313 -9.32 -13.56 3.29
N ALA A 314 -8.59 -13.04 4.27
CA ALA A 314 -8.76 -11.68 4.76
C ALA A 314 -8.47 -10.65 3.65
N VAL A 315 -7.44 -10.88 2.83
CA VAL A 315 -7.13 -10.00 1.70
C VAL A 315 -8.20 -10.09 0.61
N LEU A 316 -8.67 -11.29 0.26
CA LEU A 316 -9.73 -11.44 -0.74
C LEU A 316 -11.05 -10.81 -0.27
N ASP A 317 -11.42 -10.96 0.99
CA ASP A 317 -12.60 -10.30 1.57
C ASP A 317 -12.46 -8.75 1.49
N ALA A 318 -11.28 -8.22 1.78
CA ALA A 318 -10.99 -6.78 1.65
C ALA A 318 -11.10 -6.29 0.20
N LEU A 319 -10.53 -7.03 -0.74
CA LEU A 319 -10.58 -6.74 -2.17
C LEU A 319 -12.00 -6.86 -2.74
N ASP A 320 -12.79 -7.79 -2.23
CA ASP A 320 -14.19 -7.97 -2.63
C ASP A 320 -15.02 -6.74 -2.24
N ILE A 321 -14.91 -6.30 -0.99
CA ILE A 321 -15.58 -5.08 -0.49
C ILE A 321 -15.11 -3.85 -1.27
N TYR A 322 -13.79 -3.69 -1.49
CA TYR A 322 -13.25 -2.58 -2.27
C TYR A 322 -13.79 -2.57 -3.70
N SER A 323 -13.82 -3.74 -4.34
CA SER A 323 -14.33 -3.86 -5.71
C SER A 323 -15.80 -3.52 -5.81
N ASP A 324 -16.63 -3.84 -4.81
CA ASP A 324 -18.05 -3.47 -4.78
C ASP A 324 -18.24 -1.95 -4.83
N TYR A 325 -17.42 -1.19 -4.09
CA TYR A 325 -17.45 0.27 -4.17
C TYR A 325 -17.05 0.79 -5.55
N ILE A 326 -16.05 0.20 -6.20
CA ILE A 326 -15.62 0.58 -7.55
C ILE A 326 -16.72 0.27 -8.57
N ILE A 327 -17.30 -0.91 -8.50
CA ILE A 327 -18.40 -1.36 -9.38
C ILE A 327 -19.64 -0.47 -9.23
N GLU A 328 -20.01 -0.15 -7.99
CA GLU A 328 -21.12 0.78 -7.74
C GLU A 328 -20.82 2.18 -8.29
N LYS A 329 -19.58 2.64 -8.16
CA LYS A 329 -19.17 3.91 -8.78
C LYS A 329 -19.30 3.89 -10.30
N ILE A 330 -18.89 2.80 -10.95
CA ILE A 330 -19.04 2.60 -12.40
C ILE A 330 -20.53 2.61 -12.77
N ARG A 331 -21.37 1.89 -12.02
CA ARG A 331 -22.84 1.86 -12.22
C ARG A 331 -23.42 3.26 -12.19
N LEU A 332 -23.09 4.06 -11.17
CA LEU A 332 -23.55 5.43 -11.04
C LEU A 332 -23.09 6.38 -12.16
N ILE A 333 -21.92 6.12 -12.76
CA ILE A 333 -21.42 6.90 -13.91
C ILE A 333 -22.22 6.55 -15.18
N ARG A 334 -22.57 5.29 -15.35
CA ARG A 334 -23.24 4.79 -16.57
C ARG A 334 -24.74 5.07 -16.58
N THR A 335 -25.39 5.21 -15.42
CA THR A 335 -26.82 5.50 -15.29
C THR A 335 -27.17 6.99 -15.38
N LYS A 336 -26.17 7.87 -15.30
CA LYS A 336 -26.30 9.33 -15.46
C LYS A 336 -25.86 9.77 -16.86
#